data_acc02ac005858cb7eef89df49518728c
#
_entry.id   acc02ac005858cb7eef89df49518728c
#
_cell.length_a   1.000
_cell.length_b   1.000
_cell.length_c   1.000
_cell.angle_alpha   90.00
_cell.angle_beta   90.00
_cell.angle_gamma   90.00
#
_symmetry.space_group_name_H-M   'P 1'
#
loop_
_entity.id
_entity.type
_entity.pdbx_description
1 polymer ?
#
loop_
_entity_poly.entity_id
_entity_poly.type
_entity_poly.pdbx_seq_one_letter_code
_entity_poly.pdbx_strand_id
1 'polypeptide(L)'
;RVSGMSWEHFVQSKIMEPIKMNNSYCSADMKKGNNFAMPHTTETENDKIKQISLFKEIINGAAGGIFSNVHDMSKWMLMHLNQGKYGDNLDKQLFSKDRQKEMWTIHTVIEANTNPRYNTHFSGYGLGWFLSDTKGNLEVSHTGGLPGMLSIVTMYPDLNLGIVILTNTENGGGAVFSAVNN
;
A
#
# COMPACT_ATOMS: atom_id res chain seq x y z
N ARG A 1 6.22 -7.18 -20.86
CA ARG A 1 6.11 -7.54 -22.31
C ARG A 1 5.28 -6.53 -23.09
N VAL A 2 4.12 -6.11 -22.59
CA VAL A 2 3.20 -5.22 -23.34
C VAL A 2 3.77 -3.81 -23.52
N SER A 3 4.46 -3.26 -22.52
CA SER A 3 5.01 -1.91 -22.55
C SER A 3 6.39 -1.82 -23.24
N GLY A 4 7.11 -2.93 -23.40
CA GLY A 4 8.51 -2.94 -23.83
C GLY A 4 9.49 -2.40 -22.80
N MET A 5 9.03 -2.09 -21.58
CA MET A 5 9.83 -1.53 -20.48
C MET A 5 10.08 -2.57 -19.39
N SER A 6 11.12 -2.38 -18.58
CA SER A 6 11.24 -3.08 -17.31
C SER A 6 10.11 -2.62 -16.37
N TRP A 7 9.79 -3.43 -15.35
CA TRP A 7 8.76 -3.07 -14.36
C TRP A 7 9.15 -1.79 -13.61
N GLU A 8 10.39 -1.67 -13.19
CA GLU A 8 10.91 -0.52 -12.45
C GLU A 8 10.77 0.76 -13.27
N HIS A 9 11.19 0.72 -14.53
CA HIS A 9 11.11 1.87 -15.42
C HIS A 9 9.66 2.26 -15.72
N PHE A 10 8.79 1.27 -15.92
CA PHE A 10 7.37 1.50 -16.15
C PHE A 10 6.72 2.17 -14.94
N VAL A 11 6.89 1.59 -13.74
CA VAL A 11 6.28 2.13 -12.50
C VAL A 11 6.82 3.52 -12.20
N GLN A 12 8.13 3.73 -12.32
CA GLN A 12 8.75 5.03 -12.08
C GLN A 12 8.20 6.10 -13.03
N SER A 13 8.29 5.85 -14.35
CA SER A 13 7.97 6.87 -15.37
C SER A 13 6.48 7.03 -15.65
N LYS A 14 5.68 5.96 -15.49
CA LYS A 14 4.24 5.98 -15.83
C LYS A 14 3.32 6.17 -14.65
N ILE A 15 3.81 5.93 -13.43
CA ILE A 15 3.01 6.03 -12.19
C ILE A 15 3.60 7.08 -11.25
N MET A 16 4.81 6.86 -10.74
CA MET A 16 5.36 7.68 -9.65
C MET A 16 5.64 9.13 -10.07
N GLU A 17 6.33 9.32 -11.19
CA GLU A 17 6.65 10.67 -11.70
C GLU A 17 5.41 11.51 -12.02
N PRO A 18 4.39 10.99 -12.75
CA PRO A 18 3.17 11.73 -13.02
C PRO A 18 2.47 12.27 -11.76
N ILE A 19 2.36 11.46 -10.70
CA ILE A 19 1.71 11.84 -9.45
C ILE A 19 2.69 12.44 -8.42
N LYS A 20 3.92 12.76 -8.84
CA LYS A 20 4.96 13.42 -8.03
C LYS A 20 5.36 12.65 -6.77
N MET A 21 5.43 11.33 -6.84
CA MET A 21 6.00 10.46 -5.79
C MET A 21 7.53 10.47 -5.86
N ASN A 22 8.13 11.63 -5.61
CA ASN A 22 9.54 11.91 -5.90
C ASN A 22 10.53 11.23 -4.94
N ASN A 23 10.05 10.70 -3.82
CA ASN A 23 10.84 9.99 -2.81
C ASN A 23 10.41 8.52 -2.70
N SER A 24 9.89 7.97 -3.80
CA SER A 24 9.52 6.56 -3.92
C SER A 24 10.36 5.88 -4.99
N TYR A 25 10.74 4.63 -4.76
CA TYR A 25 11.69 3.88 -5.58
C TYR A 25 11.24 2.44 -5.76
N CYS A 26 11.55 1.85 -6.91
CA CYS A 26 11.19 0.46 -7.25
C CYS A 26 12.24 -0.57 -6.82
N SER A 27 13.33 -0.16 -6.20
CA SER A 27 14.33 -1.04 -5.59
C SER A 27 15.19 -0.27 -4.58
N ALA A 28 15.84 -0.99 -3.67
CA ALA A 28 16.77 -0.40 -2.71
C ALA A 28 17.97 0.30 -3.37
N ASP A 29 18.37 -0.16 -4.56
CA ASP A 29 19.52 0.40 -5.28
C ASP A 29 19.20 1.74 -5.96
N MET A 30 17.91 2.04 -6.18
CA MET A 30 17.46 3.30 -6.78
C MET A 30 17.32 4.43 -5.75
N LYS A 31 17.43 4.14 -4.46
CA LYS A 31 17.28 5.13 -3.39
C LYS A 31 18.30 6.25 -3.48
N LYS A 32 17.88 7.47 -3.20
CA LYS A 32 18.74 8.66 -3.15
C LYS A 32 18.80 9.18 -1.72
N GLY A 33 20.03 9.51 -1.26
CA GLY A 33 20.25 10.08 0.07
C GLY A 33 20.24 9.05 1.21
N ASN A 34 20.23 9.54 2.45
CA ASN A 34 20.37 8.74 3.67
C ASN A 34 19.12 8.78 4.58
N ASN A 35 18.06 9.47 4.17
CA ASN A 35 16.83 9.58 4.97
C ASN A 35 15.86 8.43 4.65
N PHE A 36 16.13 7.26 5.25
CA PHE A 36 15.22 6.11 5.20
C PHE A 36 15.32 5.31 6.50
N ALA A 37 14.19 4.76 6.90
CA ALA A 37 14.10 3.90 8.07
C ALA A 37 14.79 2.56 7.81
N MET A 38 15.55 2.08 8.80
CA MET A 38 16.11 0.73 8.78
C MET A 38 15.13 -0.26 9.41
N PRO A 39 15.05 -1.49 8.91
CA PRO A 39 14.17 -2.50 9.46
C PRO A 39 14.65 -3.03 10.82
N HIS A 40 13.69 -3.38 11.67
CA HIS A 40 13.96 -3.91 13.01
C HIS A 40 13.14 -5.17 13.28
N THR A 41 13.74 -6.08 14.04
CA THR A 41 13.06 -7.24 14.62
C THR A 41 13.23 -7.24 16.14
N THR A 42 12.41 -8.00 16.85
CA THR A 42 12.56 -8.21 18.29
C THR A 42 13.13 -9.61 18.53
N GLU A 43 14.22 -9.70 19.25
CA GLU A 43 14.79 -10.98 19.67
C GLU A 43 13.86 -11.65 20.69
N THR A 44 13.43 -12.87 20.40
CA THR A 44 12.45 -13.62 21.24
C THR A 44 12.96 -14.00 22.63
N GLU A 45 14.28 -14.07 22.82
CA GLU A 45 14.88 -14.48 24.10
C GLU A 45 14.94 -13.36 25.15
N ASN A 46 14.93 -12.10 24.74
CA ASN A 46 15.17 -10.98 25.64
C ASN A 46 14.37 -9.71 25.32
N ASP A 47 13.42 -9.79 24.39
CA ASP A 47 12.59 -8.68 23.88
C ASP A 47 13.38 -7.44 23.40
N LYS A 48 14.65 -7.62 23.04
CA LYS A 48 15.48 -6.52 22.54
C LYS A 48 15.20 -6.23 21.08
N ILE A 49 14.98 -4.97 20.79
CA ILE A 49 14.85 -4.49 19.42
C ILE A 49 16.23 -4.48 18.76
N LYS A 50 16.32 -5.12 17.59
CA LYS A 50 17.56 -5.22 16.81
C LYS A 50 17.31 -4.73 15.39
N GLN A 51 18.18 -3.83 14.94
CA GLN A 51 18.22 -3.45 13.53
C GLN A 51 18.74 -4.63 12.69
N ILE A 52 18.04 -4.90 11.58
CA ILE A 52 18.45 -5.92 10.61
C ILE A 52 18.80 -5.26 9.27
N SER A 53 19.40 -6.03 8.37
CA SER A 53 19.72 -5.56 7.02
C SER A 53 18.44 -5.39 6.18
N LEU A 54 18.45 -4.40 5.28
CA LEU A 54 17.40 -4.27 4.27
C LEU A 54 17.31 -5.56 3.44
N PHE A 55 16.10 -6.06 3.29
CA PHE A 55 15.83 -7.19 2.42
C PHE A 55 16.00 -6.76 0.96
N LYS A 56 16.99 -7.33 0.27
CA LYS A 56 17.34 -6.96 -1.11
C LYS A 56 16.96 -8.02 -2.13
N GLU A 57 16.76 -9.26 -1.70
CA GLU A 57 16.49 -10.39 -2.58
C GLU A 57 15.01 -10.48 -2.97
N ILE A 58 14.48 -9.45 -3.58
CA ILE A 58 13.09 -9.45 -4.05
C ILE A 58 13.07 -10.07 -5.45
N ILE A 59 12.81 -11.37 -5.53
CA ILE A 59 12.71 -12.13 -6.79
C ILE A 59 11.61 -11.54 -7.70
N ASN A 60 10.56 -10.98 -7.11
CA ASN A 60 9.47 -10.32 -7.83
C ASN A 60 9.27 -8.91 -7.28
N GLY A 61 9.94 -7.93 -7.87
CA GLY A 61 9.84 -6.51 -7.49
C GLY A 61 8.41 -5.98 -7.49
N ALA A 62 7.55 -6.50 -8.37
CA ALA A 62 6.15 -6.11 -8.43
C ALA A 62 5.35 -6.48 -7.17
N ALA A 63 5.77 -7.49 -6.42
CA ALA A 63 5.08 -7.94 -5.20
C ALA A 63 5.56 -7.24 -3.92
N GLY A 64 6.73 -6.57 -3.93
CA GLY A 64 7.23 -5.97 -2.69
C GLY A 64 8.43 -5.04 -2.86
N GLY A 65 8.81 -4.68 -4.10
CA GLY A 65 10.01 -3.91 -4.41
C GLY A 65 9.90 -2.39 -4.23
N ILE A 66 8.73 -1.86 -3.88
CA ILE A 66 8.52 -0.41 -3.74
C ILE A 66 8.94 0.07 -2.34
N PHE A 67 9.82 1.05 -2.31
CA PHE A 67 10.17 1.85 -1.14
C PHE A 67 9.47 3.19 -1.25
N SER A 68 8.79 3.62 -0.20
CA SER A 68 8.02 4.87 -0.19
C SER A 68 7.98 5.51 1.19
N ASN A 69 7.20 6.56 1.32
CA ASN A 69 6.93 7.29 2.55
C ASN A 69 5.46 7.73 2.59
N VAL A 70 4.98 8.16 3.74
CA VAL A 70 3.56 8.53 3.92
C VAL A 70 3.11 9.68 3.02
N HIS A 71 4.00 10.64 2.74
CA HIS A 71 3.68 11.78 1.87
C HIS A 71 3.45 11.34 0.41
N ASP A 72 4.29 10.47 -0.13
CA ASP A 72 4.13 9.96 -1.49
C ASP A 72 2.96 8.97 -1.58
N MET A 73 2.78 8.12 -0.57
CA MET A 73 1.64 7.21 -0.49
C MET A 73 0.30 7.95 -0.37
N SER A 74 0.26 9.12 0.27
CA SER A 74 -0.97 9.93 0.27
C SER A 74 -1.36 10.42 -1.12
N LYS A 75 -0.39 10.74 -1.99
CA LYS A 75 -0.67 11.10 -3.40
C LYS A 75 -1.24 9.92 -4.18
N TRP A 76 -0.71 8.72 -3.93
CA TRP A 76 -1.24 7.47 -4.50
C TRP A 76 -2.69 7.25 -4.07
N MET A 77 -2.99 7.35 -2.78
CA MET A 77 -4.36 7.21 -2.27
C MET A 77 -5.31 8.28 -2.82
N LEU A 78 -4.89 9.54 -2.82
CA LEU A 78 -5.70 10.64 -3.38
C LEU A 78 -6.04 10.41 -4.85
N MET A 79 -5.10 9.92 -5.65
CA MET A 79 -5.35 9.58 -7.05
C MET A 79 -6.40 8.46 -7.16
N HIS A 80 -6.35 7.43 -6.30
CA HIS A 80 -7.36 6.38 -6.26
C HIS A 80 -8.72 6.91 -5.80
N LEU A 81 -8.79 7.70 -4.72
CA LEU A 81 -10.04 8.32 -4.24
C LEU A 81 -10.67 9.23 -5.30
N ASN A 82 -9.86 9.85 -6.15
CA ASN A 82 -10.30 10.66 -7.28
C ASN A 82 -10.47 9.85 -8.59
N GLN A 83 -10.65 8.53 -8.49
CA GLN A 83 -10.96 7.65 -9.64
C GLN A 83 -9.91 7.73 -10.76
N GLY A 84 -8.64 7.73 -10.38
CA GLY A 84 -7.50 7.80 -11.28
C GLY A 84 -7.11 9.21 -11.71
N LYS A 85 -7.83 10.24 -11.28
CA LYS A 85 -7.49 11.64 -11.59
C LYS A 85 -6.44 12.18 -10.62
N TYR A 86 -5.58 13.05 -11.12
CA TYR A 86 -4.53 13.72 -10.36
C TYR A 86 -4.19 15.11 -10.93
N GLY A 87 -3.29 15.82 -10.26
CA GLY A 87 -2.98 17.22 -10.55
C GLY A 87 -3.81 18.17 -9.69
N ASP A 88 -3.38 19.42 -9.61
CA ASP A 88 -3.97 20.41 -8.70
C ASP A 88 -5.47 20.68 -9.00
N ASN A 89 -5.86 20.55 -10.27
CA ASN A 89 -7.24 20.72 -10.73
C ASN A 89 -7.89 19.38 -11.15
N LEU A 90 -7.29 18.23 -10.84
CA LEU A 90 -7.74 16.90 -11.27
C LEU A 90 -7.95 16.78 -12.80
N ASP A 91 -7.14 17.50 -13.56
CA ASP A 91 -7.19 17.61 -15.02
C ASP A 91 -6.43 16.51 -15.75
N LYS A 92 -5.63 15.74 -15.02
CA LYS A 92 -4.86 14.61 -15.53
C LYS A 92 -5.45 13.29 -15.04
N GLN A 93 -5.21 12.22 -15.79
CA GLN A 93 -5.74 10.90 -15.46
C GLN A 93 -4.71 9.82 -15.70
N LEU A 94 -4.49 8.96 -14.68
CA LEU A 94 -3.56 7.84 -14.75
C LEU A 94 -4.26 6.60 -15.34
N PHE A 95 -5.49 6.35 -14.92
CA PHE A 95 -6.37 5.28 -15.43
C PHE A 95 -7.83 5.73 -15.36
N SER A 96 -8.70 5.09 -16.14
CA SER A 96 -10.12 5.44 -16.20
C SER A 96 -10.89 4.93 -14.98
N LYS A 97 -12.05 5.53 -14.71
CA LYS A 97 -13.00 5.06 -13.68
C LYS A 97 -13.37 3.58 -13.88
N ASP A 98 -13.52 3.12 -15.12
CA ASP A 98 -13.87 1.73 -15.41
C ASP A 98 -12.73 0.77 -15.03
N ARG A 99 -11.48 1.19 -15.21
CA ARG A 99 -10.32 0.41 -14.74
C ARG A 99 -10.25 0.37 -13.23
N GLN A 100 -10.59 1.43 -12.54
CA GLN A 100 -10.71 1.38 -11.07
C GLN A 100 -11.82 0.44 -10.63
N LYS A 101 -12.98 0.51 -11.26
CA LYS A 101 -14.09 -0.41 -10.98
C LYS A 101 -13.67 -1.88 -11.18
N GLU A 102 -12.91 -2.17 -12.24
CA GLU A 102 -12.36 -3.50 -12.49
C GLU A 102 -11.40 -3.93 -11.36
N MET A 103 -10.47 -3.06 -10.96
CA MET A 103 -9.54 -3.32 -9.85
C MET A 103 -10.27 -3.56 -8.52
N TRP A 104 -11.35 -2.83 -8.26
CA TRP A 104 -12.15 -2.89 -7.04
C TRP A 104 -13.40 -3.78 -7.19
N THR A 105 -13.36 -4.73 -8.10
CA THR A 105 -14.35 -5.81 -8.22
C THR A 105 -13.77 -7.07 -7.57
N ILE A 106 -14.58 -7.76 -6.77
CA ILE A 106 -14.17 -9.03 -6.15
C ILE A 106 -14.04 -10.09 -7.23
N HIS A 107 -12.83 -10.59 -7.41
CA HIS A 107 -12.51 -11.72 -8.29
C HIS A 107 -12.28 -13.00 -7.50
N THR A 108 -11.88 -12.89 -6.24
CA THR A 108 -11.71 -14.02 -5.31
C THR A 108 -12.49 -13.73 -4.03
N VAL A 109 -13.41 -14.61 -3.68
CA VAL A 109 -14.18 -14.49 -2.45
C VAL A 109 -13.34 -14.94 -1.26
N ILE A 110 -13.38 -14.17 -0.18
CA ILE A 110 -12.74 -14.45 1.10
C ILE A 110 -13.82 -14.46 2.19
N GLU A 111 -13.67 -15.27 3.21
CA GLU A 111 -14.58 -15.28 4.35
C GLU A 111 -14.60 -13.90 5.02
N ALA A 112 -15.80 -13.40 5.29
CA ALA A 112 -15.96 -12.10 5.93
C ALA A 112 -15.51 -12.14 7.40
N ASN A 113 -14.97 -11.04 7.90
CA ASN A 113 -14.59 -10.91 9.29
C ASN A 113 -15.85 -10.96 10.18
N THR A 114 -15.90 -11.93 11.09
CA THR A 114 -17.05 -12.15 11.99
C THR A 114 -17.03 -11.28 13.25
N ASN A 115 -16.02 -10.43 13.45
CA ASN A 115 -15.96 -9.56 14.62
C ASN A 115 -17.07 -8.50 14.55
N PRO A 116 -18.03 -8.46 15.51
CA PRO A 116 -19.16 -7.54 15.49
C PRO A 116 -18.76 -6.05 15.47
N ARG A 117 -17.55 -5.72 15.89
CA ARG A 117 -17.01 -4.35 15.87
C ARG A 117 -17.02 -3.75 14.45
N TYR A 118 -16.73 -4.56 13.44
CA TYR A 118 -16.61 -4.11 12.05
C TYR A 118 -17.93 -4.18 11.29
N ASN A 119 -18.84 -5.05 11.72
CA ASN A 119 -20.12 -5.30 11.05
C ASN A 119 -19.93 -5.57 9.55
N THR A 120 -18.99 -6.46 9.23
CA THR A 120 -18.62 -6.82 7.86
C THR A 120 -19.58 -7.86 7.30
N HIS A 121 -20.10 -7.63 6.10
CA HIS A 121 -21.05 -8.52 5.42
C HIS A 121 -20.41 -9.26 4.26
N PHE A 122 -19.35 -8.71 3.65
CA PHE A 122 -18.63 -9.36 2.57
C PHE A 122 -17.12 -9.10 2.67
N SER A 123 -16.32 -10.00 2.09
CA SER A 123 -14.89 -9.82 1.91
C SER A 123 -14.42 -10.53 0.65
N GLY A 124 -13.42 -9.98 -0.01
CA GLY A 124 -12.84 -10.55 -1.19
C GLY A 124 -11.57 -9.84 -1.65
N TYR A 125 -11.01 -10.33 -2.74
CA TYR A 125 -9.82 -9.78 -3.35
C TYR A 125 -10.06 -9.44 -4.81
N GLY A 126 -9.72 -8.21 -5.18
CA GLY A 126 -9.79 -7.68 -6.53
C GLY A 126 -8.44 -7.80 -7.25
N LEU A 127 -8.08 -6.80 -8.04
CA LEU A 127 -6.77 -6.74 -8.69
C LEU A 127 -5.80 -5.93 -7.82
N GLY A 128 -5.17 -6.61 -6.86
CA GLY A 128 -4.22 -6.01 -5.92
C GLY A 128 -4.85 -5.29 -4.73
N TRP A 129 -6.13 -5.53 -4.44
CA TRP A 129 -6.85 -4.90 -3.34
C TRP A 129 -7.73 -5.88 -2.60
N PHE A 130 -7.67 -5.87 -1.28
CA PHE A 130 -8.72 -6.43 -0.43
C PHE A 130 -9.92 -5.49 -0.45
N LEU A 131 -11.10 -6.08 -0.50
CA LEU A 131 -12.39 -5.40 -0.57
C LEU A 131 -13.30 -5.98 0.50
N SER A 132 -13.81 -5.13 1.36
CA SER A 132 -14.80 -5.49 2.39
C SER A 132 -15.73 -4.31 2.66
N ASP A 133 -16.70 -4.50 3.51
CA ASP A 133 -17.41 -3.39 4.11
C ASP A 133 -17.10 -3.31 5.61
N THR A 134 -16.96 -2.09 6.09
CA THR A 134 -16.80 -1.80 7.51
C THR A 134 -17.83 -0.76 7.92
N LYS A 135 -18.78 -1.19 8.78
CA LYS A 135 -19.89 -0.31 9.24
C LYS A 135 -20.69 0.30 8.08
N GLY A 136 -20.90 -0.46 7.01
CA GLY A 136 -21.65 -0.03 5.83
C GLY A 136 -20.89 0.82 4.81
N ASN A 137 -19.60 1.08 5.02
CA ASN A 137 -18.75 1.79 4.05
C ASN A 137 -17.85 0.79 3.33
N LEU A 138 -17.64 0.99 2.03
CA LEU A 138 -16.66 0.20 1.29
C LEU A 138 -15.26 0.45 1.84
N GLU A 139 -14.56 -0.63 2.20
CA GLU A 139 -13.15 -0.62 2.56
C GLU A 139 -12.32 -1.24 1.45
N VAL A 140 -11.31 -0.49 0.99
CA VAL A 140 -10.34 -0.93 -0.02
C VAL A 140 -8.97 -0.85 0.62
N SER A 141 -8.31 -1.99 0.81
CA SER A 141 -7.05 -2.03 1.55
C SER A 141 -6.02 -2.99 0.94
N HIS A 142 -4.77 -2.81 1.29
CA HIS A 142 -3.72 -3.81 1.10
C HIS A 142 -2.64 -3.65 2.15
N THR A 143 -2.12 -4.77 2.62
CA THR A 143 -0.98 -4.83 3.54
C THR A 143 0.30 -5.15 2.80
N GLY A 144 1.43 -4.83 3.42
CA GLY A 144 2.76 -5.25 2.97
C GLY A 144 3.59 -5.71 4.15
N GLY A 145 4.39 -6.75 3.93
CA GLY A 145 5.31 -7.28 4.95
C GLY A 145 6.61 -7.73 4.31
N LEU A 146 7.70 -7.14 4.76
CA LEU A 146 9.06 -7.60 4.54
C LEU A 146 9.75 -7.72 5.88
N PRO A 147 10.84 -8.52 6.01
CA PRO A 147 11.55 -8.63 7.27
C PRO A 147 11.86 -7.28 7.90
N GLY A 148 11.35 -7.07 9.11
CA GLY A 148 11.52 -5.85 9.90
C GLY A 148 10.73 -4.63 9.43
N MET A 149 9.79 -4.78 8.49
CA MET A 149 8.94 -3.68 8.01
C MET A 149 7.53 -4.16 7.69
N LEU A 150 6.53 -3.43 8.17
CA LEU A 150 5.13 -3.65 7.80
C LEU A 150 4.52 -2.35 7.26
N SER A 151 3.55 -2.52 6.37
CA SER A 151 2.80 -1.41 5.79
C SER A 151 1.33 -1.76 5.61
N ILE A 152 0.47 -0.76 5.66
CA ILE A 152 -0.93 -0.88 5.25
C ILE A 152 -1.39 0.41 4.60
N VAL A 153 -2.21 0.26 3.58
CA VAL A 153 -3.02 1.31 2.97
C VAL A 153 -4.47 0.91 3.09
N THR A 154 -5.30 1.79 3.63
CA THR A 154 -6.75 1.61 3.73
C THR A 154 -7.45 2.83 3.17
N MET A 155 -8.44 2.63 2.32
CA MET A 155 -9.27 3.68 1.75
C MET A 155 -10.75 3.38 2.01
N TYR A 156 -11.48 4.41 2.37
CA TYR A 156 -12.94 4.43 2.49
C TYR A 156 -13.47 5.43 1.45
N PRO A 157 -13.74 5.00 0.22
CA PRO A 157 -14.18 5.91 -0.86
C PRO A 157 -15.46 6.69 -0.52
N ASP A 158 -16.40 6.06 0.18
CA ASP A 158 -17.66 6.67 0.61
C ASP A 158 -17.46 7.83 1.59
N LEU A 159 -16.33 7.82 2.31
CA LEU A 159 -15.95 8.86 3.27
C LEU A 159 -14.88 9.80 2.72
N ASN A 160 -14.41 9.58 1.48
CA ASN A 160 -13.26 10.26 0.90
C ASN A 160 -12.04 10.26 1.84
N LEU A 161 -11.78 9.14 2.50
CA LEU A 161 -10.77 8.96 3.54
C LEU A 161 -9.73 7.94 3.08
N GLY A 162 -8.45 8.26 3.30
CA GLY A 162 -7.33 7.34 3.11
C GLY A 162 -6.42 7.34 4.33
N ILE A 163 -5.97 6.17 4.73
CA ILE A 163 -5.05 5.93 5.85
C ILE A 163 -3.84 5.15 5.32
N VAL A 164 -2.65 5.62 5.63
CA VAL A 164 -1.41 4.87 5.38
C VAL A 164 -0.60 4.76 6.65
N ILE A 165 -0.16 3.56 6.96
CA ILE A 165 0.70 3.29 8.11
C ILE A 165 1.92 2.52 7.62
N LEU A 166 3.09 3.04 7.94
CA LEU A 166 4.38 2.43 7.64
C LEU A 166 5.13 2.23 8.94
N THR A 167 5.59 1.03 9.19
CA THR A 167 6.40 0.70 10.38
C THR A 167 7.74 0.14 9.95
N ASN A 168 8.76 0.39 10.74
CA ASN A 168 10.08 -0.21 10.58
C ASN A 168 10.36 -1.29 11.64
N THR A 169 9.31 -2.02 12.01
CA THR A 169 9.36 -3.22 12.86
C THR A 169 8.29 -4.21 12.41
N GLU A 170 8.60 -5.49 12.44
CA GLU A 170 7.62 -6.55 12.22
C GLU A 170 6.87 -6.91 13.51
N ASN A 171 7.50 -6.77 14.66
CA ASN A 171 6.90 -7.06 15.95
C ASN A 171 6.08 -5.84 16.42
N GLY A 172 4.81 -6.05 16.73
CA GLY A 172 3.90 -5.00 17.18
C GLY A 172 3.34 -4.10 16.06
N GLY A 173 3.86 -4.17 14.83
CA GLY A 173 3.33 -3.39 13.69
C GLY A 173 1.86 -3.67 13.41
N GLY A 174 1.42 -4.92 13.54
CA GLY A 174 0.01 -5.30 13.42
C GLY A 174 -0.89 -4.65 14.48
N ALA A 175 -0.40 -4.44 15.69
CA ALA A 175 -1.12 -3.71 16.73
C ALA A 175 -1.30 -2.23 16.37
N VAL A 176 -0.28 -1.61 15.76
CA VAL A 176 -0.38 -0.23 15.25
C VAL A 176 -1.43 -0.13 14.13
N PHE A 177 -1.47 -1.09 13.21
CA PHE A 177 -2.51 -1.13 12.16
C PHE A 177 -3.90 -1.18 12.78
N SER A 178 -4.09 -2.09 13.74
CA SER A 178 -5.37 -2.23 14.44
C SER A 178 -5.74 -0.96 15.23
N ALA A 179 -4.80 -0.31 15.87
CA ALA A 179 -5.07 0.87 16.67
C ALA A 179 -5.46 2.11 15.84
N VAL A 180 -4.93 2.23 14.61
CA VAL A 180 -5.17 3.41 13.75
C VAL A 180 -6.35 3.20 12.82
N ASN A 181 -6.56 1.98 12.29
CA ASN A 181 -7.69 1.69 11.39
C ASN A 181 -9.03 1.46 12.10
N ASN A 182 -9.06 1.36 13.41
CA ASN A 182 -10.24 1.06 14.21
C ASN A 182 -10.71 2.23 15.06
#